data_4638c69085f1c891d68397911e3d593a
#
_entry.id   4638c69085f1c891d68397911e3d593a
#
_cell.length_a   1.000
_cell.length_b   1.000
_cell.length_c   1.000
_cell.angle_alpha   90.00
_cell.angle_beta   90.00
_cell.angle_gamma   90.00
#
_symmetry.space_group_name_H-M   'P 1'
#
loop_
_entity.id
_entity.type
_entity.pdbx_description
1 polymer ?
#
loop_
_entity_poly.entity_id
_entity_poly.type
_entity_poly.pdbx_seq_one_letter_code
_entity_poly.pdbx_strand_id
1 'polypeptide(L)'
;IMEKDMTKGSPMRLILGFAVPLLFGLLFQQLYSMVDTIIVGHYLGVDALAAVGATGSVNFLIIGFCMGVCNGFAIPIAQEFGAGHENDLRIFVGNCVRLSAAFAVVMTIVVVLLCRPILQLMRTPENIIDGSYAYIIIIFAGIPVTYLYNMTAAIIRSLGDSRTPVIFLVLSAVLNIFLDLLCIIVLHMGVSGAAAATVVSQAVAGICCLIYMKKKYAILKLAKNDWRWNRGYALKLCNMGIPMGLQYSITAIGSVVLQSAVNGIGSDAVAAVTAGSKLSMLMACPIDAMGSTMATYGGQNMGAGNLERVGKGLKSCTILGLLYSFIAIAVVFVAGRQLLLLFLEAGEGAILEDACYYIRRNVIFYFPLAMVNIVRFLIQGMGFSRLAVFAGAFEMLARGLAGFVLVPLFGFTAVCFANPLAWIFADLFLIPAYFFVRKQAERMLRTG
;
A
#
# COMPACT_ATOMS: atom_id res chain seq x y z
N ILE A 1 -16.27 -19.93 12.98
CA ILE A 1 -14.92 -20.14 12.42
C ILE A 1 -14.59 -18.87 11.63
N MET A 2 -13.59 -18.13 12.07
CA MET A 2 -13.21 -16.86 11.48
C MET A 2 -12.13 -17.03 10.43
N GLU A 3 -11.29 -18.06 10.57
CA GLU A 3 -10.30 -18.41 9.56
C GLU A 3 -10.99 -18.89 8.29
N LYS A 4 -10.48 -18.46 7.15
CA LYS A 4 -11.02 -18.87 5.85
C LYS A 4 -9.93 -19.59 5.04
N ASP A 5 -10.13 -20.87 4.87
CA ASP A 5 -9.27 -21.70 4.05
C ASP A 5 -9.54 -21.43 2.56
N MET A 6 -8.61 -20.72 1.93
CA MET A 6 -8.68 -20.38 0.49
C MET A 6 -8.16 -21.51 -0.41
N THR A 7 -7.76 -22.64 0.17
CA THR A 7 -7.32 -23.81 -0.59
C THR A 7 -8.47 -24.70 -1.08
N LYS A 8 -9.70 -24.40 -0.64
CA LYS A 8 -10.91 -25.18 -0.96
C LYS A 8 -12.02 -24.27 -1.46
N GLY A 9 -12.80 -24.78 -2.38
CA GLY A 9 -13.94 -24.07 -2.94
C GLY A 9 -13.62 -23.32 -4.23
N SER A 10 -14.58 -22.52 -4.70
CA SER A 10 -14.46 -21.76 -5.95
C SER A 10 -13.44 -20.61 -5.81
N PRO A 11 -12.37 -20.56 -6.62
CA PRO A 11 -11.41 -19.46 -6.57
C PRO A 11 -12.04 -18.08 -6.74
N MET A 12 -12.99 -17.94 -7.65
CA MET A 12 -13.68 -16.67 -7.90
C MET A 12 -14.43 -16.16 -6.66
N ARG A 13 -15.17 -17.03 -5.98
CA ARG A 13 -15.91 -16.66 -4.76
C ARG A 13 -14.98 -16.32 -3.61
N LEU A 14 -13.89 -17.06 -3.47
CA LEU A 14 -12.89 -16.81 -2.43
C LEU A 14 -12.20 -15.47 -2.64
N ILE A 15 -11.79 -15.17 -3.86
CA ILE A 15 -11.14 -13.91 -4.22
C ILE A 15 -12.10 -12.74 -4.01
N LEU A 16 -13.32 -12.80 -4.50
CA LEU A 16 -14.33 -11.77 -4.27
C LEU A 16 -14.64 -11.56 -2.79
N GLY A 17 -14.84 -12.66 -2.05
CA GLY A 17 -15.16 -12.60 -0.63
C GLY A 17 -14.05 -12.02 0.23
N PHE A 18 -12.81 -12.09 -0.22
CA PHE A 18 -11.66 -11.45 0.43
C PHE A 18 -11.46 -10.01 -0.06
N ALA A 19 -11.52 -9.79 -1.36
CA ALA A 19 -11.22 -8.50 -1.98
C ALA A 19 -12.26 -7.42 -1.67
N VAL A 20 -13.56 -7.76 -1.63
CA VAL A 20 -14.62 -6.76 -1.42
C VAL A 20 -14.54 -6.07 -0.05
N PRO A 21 -14.40 -6.77 1.09
CA PRO A 21 -14.18 -6.09 2.37
C PRO A 21 -12.91 -5.24 2.37
N LEU A 22 -11.83 -5.74 1.79
CA LEU A 22 -10.57 -5.03 1.69
C LEU A 22 -10.69 -3.77 0.84
N LEU A 23 -11.45 -3.82 -0.26
CA LEU A 23 -11.78 -2.66 -1.08
C LEU A 23 -12.46 -1.56 -0.26
N PHE A 24 -13.48 -1.90 0.53
CA PHE A 24 -14.15 -0.94 1.40
C PHE A 24 -13.20 -0.34 2.42
N GLY A 25 -12.30 -1.13 2.98
CA GLY A 25 -11.26 -0.62 3.89
C GLY A 25 -10.34 0.39 3.22
N LEU A 26 -9.87 0.10 2.02
CA LEU A 26 -9.02 1.01 1.24
C LEU A 26 -9.74 2.30 0.86
N LEU A 27 -11.01 2.20 0.45
CA LEU A 27 -11.84 3.37 0.15
C LEU A 27 -12.04 4.23 1.41
N PHE A 28 -12.34 3.64 2.55
CA PHE A 28 -12.43 4.36 3.83
C PHE A 28 -11.13 5.06 4.18
N GLN A 29 -10.00 4.41 3.98
CA GLN A 29 -8.69 5.00 4.22
C GLN A 29 -8.44 6.23 3.36
N GLN A 30 -8.79 6.19 2.08
CA GLN A 30 -8.68 7.33 1.19
C GLN A 30 -9.62 8.47 1.61
N LEU A 31 -10.86 8.15 1.95
CA LEU A 31 -11.85 9.14 2.37
C LEU A 31 -11.46 9.86 3.67
N TYR A 32 -11.00 9.13 4.69
CA TYR A 32 -10.60 9.81 5.93
C TYR A 32 -9.32 10.63 5.75
N SER A 33 -8.39 10.21 4.90
CA SER A 33 -7.22 11.01 4.56
C SER A 33 -7.60 12.34 3.90
N MET A 34 -8.62 12.34 3.05
CA MET A 34 -9.17 13.56 2.46
C MET A 34 -9.82 14.44 3.52
N VAL A 35 -10.60 13.87 4.44
CA VAL A 35 -11.23 14.61 5.55
C VAL A 35 -10.17 15.23 6.47
N ASP A 36 -9.13 14.49 6.80
CA ASP A 36 -8.00 14.99 7.59
C ASP A 36 -7.33 16.21 6.92
N THR A 37 -7.09 16.13 5.63
CA THR A 37 -6.56 17.25 4.83
C THR A 37 -7.49 18.47 4.86
N ILE A 38 -8.79 18.27 4.74
CA ILE A 38 -9.79 19.33 4.79
C ILE A 38 -9.79 20.00 6.17
N ILE A 39 -9.75 19.22 7.24
CA ILE A 39 -9.71 19.75 8.61
C ILE A 39 -8.46 20.60 8.84
N VAL A 40 -7.30 20.11 8.45
CA VAL A 40 -6.03 20.85 8.56
C VAL A 40 -6.09 22.16 7.76
N GLY A 41 -6.53 22.11 6.52
CA GLY A 41 -6.62 23.28 5.66
C GLY A 41 -7.61 24.33 6.16
N HIS A 42 -8.76 23.88 6.66
CA HIS A 42 -9.84 24.79 7.13
C HIS A 42 -9.49 25.46 8.46
N TYR A 43 -8.96 24.71 9.42
CA TYR A 43 -8.75 25.23 10.78
C TYR A 43 -7.34 25.77 11.04
N LEU A 44 -6.32 25.31 10.31
CA LEU A 44 -4.94 25.71 10.50
C LEU A 44 -4.38 26.61 9.37
N GLY A 45 -5.07 26.67 8.25
CA GLY A 45 -4.71 27.53 7.12
C GLY A 45 -3.79 26.88 6.08
N VAL A 46 -3.42 27.69 5.07
CA VAL A 46 -2.69 27.23 3.89
C VAL A 46 -1.26 26.79 4.23
N ASP A 47 -0.57 27.52 5.11
CA ASP A 47 0.82 27.20 5.47
C ASP A 47 0.92 25.86 6.21
N ALA A 48 -0.04 25.57 7.11
CA ALA A 48 -0.15 24.30 7.78
C ALA A 48 -0.42 23.15 6.80
N LEU A 49 -1.34 23.38 5.87
CA LEU A 49 -1.65 22.40 4.81
C LEU A 49 -0.43 22.14 3.93
N ALA A 50 0.32 23.17 3.55
CA ALA A 50 1.56 23.04 2.80
C ALA A 50 2.63 22.29 3.58
N ALA A 51 2.76 22.55 4.88
CA ALA A 51 3.70 21.85 5.76
C ALA A 51 3.42 20.34 5.84
N VAL A 52 2.16 19.97 6.01
CA VAL A 52 1.73 18.56 6.01
C VAL A 52 1.93 17.92 4.63
N GLY A 53 1.56 18.62 3.56
CA GLY A 53 1.72 18.15 2.19
C GLY A 53 3.17 17.90 1.79
N ALA A 54 4.09 18.73 2.26
CA ALA A 54 5.53 18.58 1.99
C ALA A 54 6.12 17.29 2.59
N THR A 55 5.50 16.72 3.60
CA THR A 55 5.94 15.45 4.23
C THR A 55 5.45 14.20 3.50
N GLY A 56 4.54 14.34 2.55
CA GLY A 56 3.85 13.19 1.93
C GLY A 56 4.78 12.17 1.29
N SER A 57 5.79 12.63 0.54
CA SER A 57 6.75 11.75 -0.14
C SER A 57 7.63 10.98 0.86
N VAL A 58 8.14 11.67 1.89
CA VAL A 58 8.96 11.04 2.95
C VAL A 58 8.12 10.05 3.75
N ASN A 59 6.91 10.44 4.09
CA ASN A 59 5.97 9.58 4.79
C ASN A 59 5.71 8.29 4.00
N PHE A 60 5.40 8.40 2.71
CA PHE A 60 5.18 7.25 1.85
C PHE A 60 6.42 6.36 1.71
N LEU A 61 7.61 6.97 1.59
CA LEU A 61 8.88 6.25 1.50
C LEU A 61 9.12 5.38 2.76
N ILE A 62 8.94 5.94 3.94
CA ILE A 62 9.29 5.31 5.21
C ILE A 62 8.15 4.44 5.75
N ILE A 63 6.95 4.96 5.82
CA ILE A 63 5.78 4.20 6.29
C ILE A 63 5.40 3.13 5.27
N GLY A 64 5.54 3.40 3.98
CA GLY A 64 5.37 2.38 2.94
C GLY A 64 6.34 1.21 3.10
N PHE A 65 7.60 1.48 3.42
CA PHE A 65 8.56 0.41 3.75
C PHE A 65 8.08 -0.43 4.93
N CYS A 66 7.62 0.20 6.01
CA CYS A 66 7.08 -0.52 7.17
C CYS A 66 5.89 -1.42 6.80
N MET A 67 4.97 -0.89 6.00
CA MET A 67 3.80 -1.66 5.52
C MET A 67 4.22 -2.83 4.63
N GLY A 68 5.17 -2.62 3.74
CA GLY A 68 5.71 -3.66 2.87
C GLY A 68 6.38 -4.79 3.66
N VAL A 69 7.17 -4.45 4.67
CA VAL A 69 7.79 -5.42 5.59
C VAL A 69 6.73 -6.25 6.32
N CYS A 70 5.69 -5.61 6.85
CA CYS A 70 4.59 -6.32 7.52
C CYS A 70 3.86 -7.28 6.58
N ASN A 71 3.54 -6.83 5.38
CA ASN A 71 2.89 -7.67 4.37
C ASN A 71 3.77 -8.85 3.94
N GLY A 72 5.07 -8.62 3.81
CA GLY A 72 6.03 -9.68 3.48
C GLY A 72 6.19 -10.72 4.59
N PHE A 73 6.21 -10.30 5.84
CA PHE A 73 6.27 -11.22 6.99
C PHE A 73 5.03 -12.11 7.10
N ALA A 74 3.89 -11.65 6.60
CA ALA A 74 2.65 -12.43 6.62
C ALA A 74 2.64 -13.57 5.58
N ILE A 75 3.49 -13.54 4.55
CA ILE A 75 3.47 -14.55 3.49
C ILE A 75 3.87 -15.94 3.97
N PRO A 76 4.98 -16.14 4.71
CA PRO A 76 5.26 -17.46 5.29
C PRO A 76 4.14 -17.97 6.20
N ILE A 77 3.46 -17.09 6.92
CA ILE A 77 2.31 -17.45 7.77
C ILE A 77 1.16 -17.96 6.92
N ALA A 78 0.84 -17.28 5.80
CA ALA A 78 -0.19 -17.73 4.86
C ALA A 78 0.16 -19.08 4.23
N GLN A 79 1.42 -19.30 3.88
CA GLN A 79 1.90 -20.56 3.33
C GLN A 79 1.76 -21.71 4.33
N GLU A 80 2.16 -21.53 5.58
CA GLU A 80 2.04 -22.55 6.62
C GLU A 80 0.56 -22.81 6.98
N PHE A 81 -0.27 -21.79 6.94
CA PHE A 81 -1.72 -21.97 7.10
C PHE A 81 -2.31 -22.84 5.98
N GLY A 82 -1.95 -22.56 4.74
CA GLY A 82 -2.38 -23.37 3.58
C GLY A 82 -1.86 -24.80 3.61
N ALA A 83 -0.66 -25.01 4.15
CA ALA A 83 -0.06 -26.33 4.33
C ALA A 83 -0.66 -27.12 5.51
N GLY A 84 -1.41 -26.49 6.38
CA GLY A 84 -1.94 -27.10 7.59
C GLY A 84 -0.91 -27.32 8.71
N HIS A 85 0.25 -26.69 8.62
CA HIS A 85 1.33 -26.79 9.61
C HIS A 85 1.15 -25.76 10.73
N GLU A 86 0.27 -26.02 11.65
CA GLU A 86 -0.08 -25.07 12.73
C GLU A 86 1.11 -24.75 13.65
N ASN A 87 1.96 -25.74 13.94
CA ASN A 87 3.13 -25.53 14.82
C ASN A 87 4.15 -24.58 14.18
N ASP A 88 4.46 -24.78 12.90
CA ASP A 88 5.36 -23.91 12.16
C ASP A 88 4.78 -22.51 11.99
N LEU A 89 3.48 -22.42 11.76
CA LEU A 89 2.77 -21.14 11.70
C LEU A 89 2.96 -20.35 13.00
N ARG A 90 2.78 -20.97 14.16
CA ARG A 90 2.97 -20.30 15.46
C ARG A 90 4.41 -19.85 15.68
N ILE A 91 5.39 -20.66 15.27
CA ILE A 91 6.80 -20.29 15.36
C ILE A 91 7.10 -19.08 14.45
N PHE A 92 6.56 -19.05 13.23
CA PHE A 92 6.66 -17.88 12.36
C PHE A 92 6.02 -16.65 12.98
N VAL A 93 4.85 -16.76 13.58
CA VAL A 93 4.18 -15.65 14.26
C VAL A 93 5.04 -15.11 15.42
N GLY A 94 5.60 -15.98 16.24
CA GLY A 94 6.49 -15.59 17.35
C GLY A 94 7.73 -14.85 16.87
N ASN A 95 8.42 -15.38 15.85
CA ASN A 95 9.58 -14.71 15.24
C ASN A 95 9.20 -13.42 14.52
N CYS A 96 8.03 -13.38 13.88
CA CYS A 96 7.48 -12.21 13.24
C CYS A 96 7.26 -11.06 14.24
N VAL A 97 6.69 -11.33 15.40
CA VAL A 97 6.51 -10.35 16.47
C VAL A 97 7.85 -9.79 16.96
N ARG A 98 8.84 -10.66 17.18
CA ARG A 98 10.19 -10.24 17.57
C ARG A 98 10.87 -9.38 16.52
N LEU A 99 10.83 -9.79 15.25
CA LEU A 99 11.41 -9.02 14.14
C LEU A 99 10.70 -7.69 13.97
N SER A 100 9.38 -7.66 14.04
CA SER A 100 8.61 -6.42 13.94
C SER A 100 8.97 -5.44 15.05
N ALA A 101 9.13 -5.91 16.28
CA ALA A 101 9.59 -5.09 17.39
C ALA A 101 11.00 -4.54 17.16
N ALA A 102 11.93 -5.36 16.67
CA ALA A 102 13.29 -4.94 16.35
C ALA A 102 13.32 -3.91 15.22
N PHE A 103 12.60 -4.16 14.12
CA PHE A 103 12.47 -3.20 13.00
C PHE A 103 11.84 -1.89 13.47
N ALA A 104 10.78 -1.95 14.26
CA ALA A 104 10.11 -0.77 14.80
C ALA A 104 11.05 0.08 15.63
N VAL A 105 11.80 -0.52 16.55
CA VAL A 105 12.75 0.20 17.42
C VAL A 105 13.87 0.82 16.59
N VAL A 106 14.52 0.05 15.72
CA VAL A 106 15.64 0.53 14.91
C VAL A 106 15.20 1.64 13.96
N MET A 107 14.11 1.44 13.23
CA MET A 107 13.59 2.45 12.30
C MET A 107 13.15 3.72 13.02
N THR A 108 12.48 3.60 14.15
CA THR A 108 12.07 4.76 14.95
C THR A 108 13.27 5.58 15.38
N ILE A 109 14.31 4.95 15.94
CA ILE A 109 15.53 5.64 16.37
C ILE A 109 16.21 6.34 15.19
N VAL A 110 16.46 5.61 14.10
CA VAL A 110 17.16 6.14 12.92
C VAL A 110 16.40 7.29 12.30
N VAL A 111 15.11 7.12 12.07
CA VAL A 111 14.29 8.11 11.35
C VAL A 111 13.99 9.34 12.21
N VAL A 112 13.78 9.18 13.51
CA VAL A 112 13.59 10.32 14.44
C VAL A 112 14.87 11.16 14.53
N LEU A 113 16.02 10.53 14.62
CA LEU A 113 17.31 11.25 14.66
C LEU A 113 17.63 11.96 13.35
N LEU A 114 17.24 11.39 12.21
CA LEU A 114 17.49 11.93 10.89
C LEU A 114 16.33 12.77 10.32
N CYS A 115 15.27 13.00 11.10
CA CYS A 115 14.05 13.64 10.61
C CYS A 115 14.31 15.02 9.99
N ARG A 116 14.98 15.91 10.72
CA ARG A 116 15.29 17.26 10.22
C ARG A 116 16.30 17.25 9.07
N PRO A 117 17.41 16.49 9.12
CA PRO A 117 18.28 16.32 7.96
C PRO A 117 17.59 15.81 6.70
N ILE A 118 16.63 14.90 6.82
CA ILE A 118 15.83 14.39 5.69
C ILE A 118 15.00 15.52 5.07
N LEU A 119 14.33 16.32 5.88
CA LEU A 119 13.54 17.47 5.40
C LEU A 119 14.41 18.51 4.70
N GLN A 120 15.60 18.77 5.22
CA GLN A 120 16.58 19.67 4.61
C GLN A 120 17.09 19.13 3.27
N LEU A 121 17.40 17.84 3.21
CA LEU A 121 17.84 17.18 1.97
C LEU A 121 16.76 17.25 0.88
N MET A 122 15.51 17.18 1.25
CA MET A 122 14.36 17.32 0.34
C MET A 122 14.06 18.76 -0.05
N ARG A 123 14.86 19.71 0.41
CA ARG A 123 14.72 21.15 0.12
C ARG A 123 13.34 21.70 0.51
N THR A 124 12.83 21.28 1.68
CA THR A 124 11.61 21.84 2.24
C THR A 124 11.79 23.36 2.47
N PRO A 125 10.86 24.20 1.99
CA PRO A 125 10.96 25.63 2.17
C PRO A 125 11.08 26.05 3.64
N GLU A 126 11.91 27.04 3.94
CA GLU A 126 12.19 27.48 5.31
C GLU A 126 10.95 27.96 6.07
N ASN A 127 9.98 28.53 5.37
CA ASN A 127 8.74 29.03 5.97
C ASN A 127 7.81 27.92 6.48
N ILE A 128 7.97 26.68 6.01
CA ILE A 128 7.11 25.56 6.39
C ILE A 128 7.88 24.40 7.02
N ILE A 129 9.21 24.42 7.05
CA ILE A 129 10.02 23.30 7.55
C ILE A 129 9.73 22.98 9.04
N ASP A 130 9.50 23.99 9.85
CA ASP A 130 9.21 23.80 11.27
C ASP A 130 7.84 23.11 11.48
N GLY A 131 6.84 23.49 10.68
CA GLY A 131 5.53 22.80 10.68
C GLY A 131 5.63 21.38 10.15
N SER A 132 6.39 21.18 9.08
CA SER A 132 6.65 19.83 8.53
C SER A 132 7.37 18.95 9.55
N TYR A 133 8.38 19.47 10.23
CA TYR A 133 9.08 18.76 11.30
C TYR A 133 8.15 18.43 12.46
N ALA A 134 7.36 19.37 12.94
CA ALA A 134 6.42 19.16 14.04
C ALA A 134 5.39 18.08 13.74
N TYR A 135 4.96 17.98 12.48
CA TYR A 135 4.04 16.94 12.03
C TYR A 135 4.72 15.58 11.89
N ILE A 136 5.78 15.50 11.09
CA ILE A 136 6.35 14.23 10.70
C ILE A 136 7.13 13.54 11.84
N ILE A 137 7.70 14.31 12.77
CA ILE A 137 8.41 13.73 13.92
C ILE A 137 7.48 12.87 14.79
N ILE A 138 6.24 13.28 14.95
CA ILE A 138 5.23 12.51 15.71
C ILE A 138 4.85 11.25 14.95
N ILE A 139 4.64 11.35 13.63
CA ILE A 139 4.36 10.20 12.77
C ILE A 139 5.51 9.18 12.86
N PHE A 140 6.75 9.64 12.78
CA PHE A 140 7.93 8.77 12.86
C PHE A 140 8.13 8.17 14.26
N ALA A 141 7.87 8.93 15.30
CA ALA A 141 7.85 8.40 16.67
C ALA A 141 6.74 7.35 16.86
N GLY A 142 5.68 7.41 16.05
CA GLY A 142 4.59 6.45 16.02
C GLY A 142 4.84 5.20 15.13
N ILE A 143 6.04 5.01 14.57
CA ILE A 143 6.36 3.80 13.78
C ILE A 143 6.09 2.49 14.53
N PRO A 144 6.38 2.33 15.83
CA PRO A 144 6.00 1.14 16.57
C PRO A 144 4.50 0.85 16.52
N VAL A 145 3.67 1.88 16.56
CA VAL A 145 2.21 1.77 16.43
C VAL A 145 1.81 1.32 15.02
N THR A 146 2.48 1.86 14.01
CA THR A 146 2.31 1.45 12.62
C THR A 146 2.60 -0.04 12.44
N TYR A 147 3.70 -0.53 13.00
CA TYR A 147 4.02 -1.96 13.00
C TYR A 147 2.99 -2.79 13.75
N LEU A 148 2.54 -2.34 14.91
CA LEU A 148 1.53 -3.03 15.71
C LEU A 148 0.25 -3.28 14.90
N TYR A 149 -0.33 -2.23 14.34
CA TYR A 149 -1.56 -2.35 13.56
C TYR A 149 -1.37 -3.15 12.28
N ASN A 150 -0.38 -2.77 11.46
CA ASN A 150 -0.18 -3.40 10.15
C ASN A 150 0.23 -4.87 10.28
N MET A 151 1.06 -5.21 11.25
CA MET A 151 1.48 -6.60 11.46
C MET A 151 0.32 -7.47 11.93
N THR A 152 -0.45 -6.99 12.90
CA THR A 152 -1.64 -7.69 13.40
C THR A 152 -2.66 -7.88 12.28
N ALA A 153 -2.94 -6.83 11.51
CA ALA A 153 -3.84 -6.90 10.36
C ALA A 153 -3.33 -7.88 9.29
N ALA A 154 -2.04 -7.87 8.98
CA ALA A 154 -1.44 -8.76 7.99
C ALA A 154 -1.50 -10.24 8.43
N ILE A 155 -1.25 -10.53 9.70
CA ILE A 155 -1.39 -11.89 10.25
C ILE A 155 -2.83 -12.37 10.13
N ILE A 156 -3.81 -11.57 10.49
CA ILE A 156 -5.23 -11.92 10.37
C ILE A 156 -5.61 -12.16 8.91
N ARG A 157 -5.17 -11.30 8.00
CA ARG A 157 -5.41 -11.49 6.55
C ARG A 157 -4.79 -12.76 6.01
N SER A 158 -3.62 -13.15 6.50
CA SER A 158 -2.96 -14.39 6.07
C SER A 158 -3.76 -15.65 6.41
N LEU A 159 -4.65 -15.58 7.39
CA LEU A 159 -5.61 -16.63 7.73
C LEU A 159 -6.90 -16.58 6.88
N GLY A 160 -6.94 -15.72 5.89
CA GLY A 160 -8.09 -15.58 4.97
C GLY A 160 -9.19 -14.64 5.47
N ASP A 161 -8.99 -13.95 6.58
CA ASP A 161 -9.94 -12.98 7.11
C ASP A 161 -9.52 -11.56 6.76
N SER A 162 -10.21 -10.95 5.81
CA SER A 162 -10.03 -9.55 5.43
C SER A 162 -11.03 -8.60 6.09
N ARG A 163 -12.09 -9.13 6.71
CA ARG A 163 -13.16 -8.31 7.31
C ARG A 163 -12.75 -7.71 8.64
N THR A 164 -12.11 -8.48 9.50
CA THR A 164 -11.72 -8.04 10.84
C THR A 164 -10.76 -6.85 10.81
N PRO A 165 -9.66 -6.85 10.01
CA PRO A 165 -8.81 -5.68 9.90
C PRO A 165 -9.54 -4.43 9.41
N VAL A 166 -10.49 -4.58 8.50
CA VAL A 166 -11.29 -3.46 7.97
C VAL A 166 -12.16 -2.84 9.05
N ILE A 167 -12.78 -3.64 9.91
CA ILE A 167 -13.59 -3.13 11.03
C ILE A 167 -12.74 -2.22 11.93
N PHE A 168 -11.54 -2.64 12.28
CA PHE A 168 -10.63 -1.84 13.11
C PHE A 168 -10.08 -0.63 12.36
N LEU A 169 -9.89 -0.72 11.04
CA LEU A 169 -9.52 0.41 10.21
C LEU A 169 -10.61 1.50 10.20
N VAL A 170 -11.88 1.10 10.08
CA VAL A 170 -13.03 2.02 10.15
C VAL A 170 -13.10 2.68 11.53
N LEU A 171 -12.91 1.91 12.59
CA LEU A 171 -12.84 2.44 13.96
C LEU A 171 -11.71 3.49 14.08
N SER A 172 -10.53 3.17 13.57
CA SER A 172 -9.40 4.11 13.54
C SER A 172 -9.73 5.38 12.77
N ALA A 173 -10.36 5.26 11.60
CA ALA A 173 -10.74 6.41 10.77
C ALA A 173 -11.73 7.34 11.48
N VAL A 174 -12.77 6.79 12.08
CA VAL A 174 -13.77 7.58 12.84
C VAL A 174 -13.11 8.25 14.04
N LEU A 175 -12.32 7.53 14.80
CA LEU A 175 -11.59 8.05 15.95
C LEU A 175 -10.58 9.13 15.55
N ASN A 176 -9.90 8.96 14.41
CA ASN A 176 -8.96 9.95 13.89
C ASN A 176 -9.66 11.28 13.58
N ILE A 177 -10.80 11.26 12.90
CA ILE A 177 -11.58 12.47 12.61
C ILE A 177 -11.97 13.17 13.90
N PHE A 178 -12.50 12.43 14.88
CA PHE A 178 -12.88 12.98 16.17
C PHE A 178 -11.69 13.59 16.92
N LEU A 179 -10.55 12.90 16.96
CA LEU A 179 -9.34 13.37 17.63
C LEU A 179 -8.69 14.54 16.89
N ASP A 180 -8.77 14.61 15.57
CA ASP A 180 -8.32 15.78 14.81
C ASP A 180 -9.05 17.03 15.26
N LEU A 181 -10.38 16.96 15.33
CA LEU A 181 -11.20 18.07 15.79
C LEU A 181 -10.87 18.44 17.23
N LEU A 182 -10.73 17.47 18.10
CA LEU A 182 -10.36 17.69 19.51
C LEU A 182 -8.98 18.35 19.63
N CYS A 183 -7.95 17.78 19.04
CA CYS A 183 -6.57 18.25 19.16
C CYS A 183 -6.35 19.61 18.48
N ILE A 184 -6.99 19.86 17.35
CA ILE A 184 -6.81 21.09 16.59
C ILE A 184 -7.67 22.23 17.14
N ILE A 185 -8.97 21.99 17.41
CA ILE A 185 -9.91 23.03 17.79
C ILE A 185 -9.87 23.30 19.31
N VAL A 186 -9.93 22.24 20.13
CA VAL A 186 -10.05 22.36 21.59
C VAL A 186 -8.68 22.52 22.26
N LEU A 187 -7.71 21.67 21.90
CA LEU A 187 -6.39 21.66 22.52
C LEU A 187 -5.38 22.61 21.84
N HIS A 188 -5.73 23.19 20.72
CA HIS A 188 -4.88 24.13 19.95
C HIS A 188 -3.44 23.62 19.69
N MET A 189 -3.32 22.34 19.35
CA MET A 189 -2.01 21.70 19.12
C MET A 189 -1.41 21.98 17.72
N GLY A 190 -2.15 22.59 16.82
CA GLY A 190 -1.71 22.86 15.45
C GLY A 190 -1.53 21.56 14.63
N VAL A 191 -0.55 21.56 13.73
CA VAL A 191 -0.23 20.38 12.88
C VAL A 191 0.21 19.17 13.71
N SER A 192 0.85 19.39 14.84
CA SER A 192 1.20 18.32 15.79
C SER A 192 -0.04 17.59 16.30
N GLY A 193 -1.17 18.28 16.43
CA GLY A 193 -2.44 17.68 16.81
C GLY A 193 -2.97 16.69 15.77
N ALA A 194 -2.86 17.01 14.49
CA ALA A 194 -3.23 16.11 13.39
C ALA A 194 -2.38 14.83 13.41
N ALA A 195 -1.07 14.97 13.58
CA ALA A 195 -0.15 13.84 13.69
C ALA A 195 -0.45 12.97 14.92
N ALA A 196 -0.65 13.61 16.08
CA ALA A 196 -1.00 12.91 17.33
C ALA A 196 -2.33 12.16 17.19
N ALA A 197 -3.33 12.76 16.59
CA ALA A 197 -4.62 12.12 16.31
C ALA A 197 -4.47 10.85 15.46
N THR A 198 -3.66 10.90 14.42
CA THR A 198 -3.36 9.75 13.56
C THR A 198 -2.67 8.63 14.36
N VAL A 199 -1.65 8.94 15.12
CA VAL A 199 -0.90 7.95 15.90
C VAL A 199 -1.77 7.32 16.99
N VAL A 200 -2.52 8.13 17.73
CA VAL A 200 -3.41 7.63 18.80
C VAL A 200 -4.52 6.75 18.23
N SER A 201 -5.12 7.14 17.11
CA SER A 201 -6.14 6.34 16.41
C SER A 201 -5.62 4.99 15.98
N GLN A 202 -4.44 4.95 15.39
CA GLN A 202 -3.78 3.69 15.00
C GLN A 202 -3.41 2.85 16.23
N ALA A 203 -2.96 3.46 17.31
CA ALA A 203 -2.64 2.76 18.55
C ALA A 203 -3.88 2.06 19.12
N VAL A 204 -5.00 2.77 19.19
CA VAL A 204 -6.27 2.19 19.67
C VAL A 204 -6.71 1.04 18.79
N ALA A 205 -6.71 1.24 17.46
CA ALA A 205 -7.08 0.20 16.49
C ALA A 205 -6.14 -1.01 16.57
N GLY A 206 -4.83 -0.78 16.67
CA GLY A 206 -3.83 -1.84 16.79
C GLY A 206 -3.96 -2.65 18.07
N ILE A 207 -4.17 -2.00 19.19
CA ILE A 207 -4.38 -2.68 20.49
C ILE A 207 -5.69 -3.48 20.47
N CYS A 208 -6.78 -2.89 20.00
CA CYS A 208 -8.07 -3.59 19.87
C CYS A 208 -7.97 -4.80 18.92
N CYS A 209 -7.29 -4.64 17.80
CA CYS A 209 -7.06 -5.72 16.84
C CYS A 209 -6.22 -6.85 17.45
N LEU A 210 -5.17 -6.51 18.21
CA LEU A 210 -4.33 -7.48 18.92
C LEU A 210 -5.11 -8.27 19.97
N ILE A 211 -5.92 -7.59 20.77
CA ILE A 211 -6.78 -8.22 21.77
C ILE A 211 -7.79 -9.15 21.10
N TYR A 212 -8.42 -8.70 20.05
CA TYR A 212 -9.36 -9.51 19.27
C TYR A 212 -8.67 -10.74 18.68
N MET A 213 -7.49 -10.57 18.10
CA MET A 213 -6.70 -11.67 17.55
C MET A 213 -6.39 -12.72 18.61
N LYS A 214 -5.92 -12.32 19.78
CA LYS A 214 -5.61 -13.24 20.89
C LYS A 214 -6.84 -14.00 21.40
N LYS A 215 -8.01 -13.37 21.39
CA LYS A 215 -9.24 -13.96 21.94
C LYS A 215 -9.95 -14.88 20.96
N LYS A 216 -9.95 -14.55 19.68
CA LYS A 216 -10.82 -15.16 18.68
C LYS A 216 -10.15 -16.22 17.79
N TYR A 217 -8.84 -16.12 17.61
CA TYR A 217 -8.08 -17.04 16.76
C TYR A 217 -7.34 -18.08 17.61
N ALA A 218 -7.91 -19.26 17.77
CA ALA A 218 -7.29 -20.34 18.55
C ALA A 218 -5.92 -20.77 17.97
N ILE A 219 -5.78 -20.76 16.65
CA ILE A 219 -4.54 -21.09 15.95
C ILE A 219 -3.38 -20.13 16.27
N LEU A 220 -3.69 -18.90 16.68
CA LEU A 220 -2.71 -17.87 17.06
C LEU A 220 -2.40 -17.81 18.56
N LYS A 221 -2.89 -18.77 19.34
CA LYS A 221 -2.51 -18.91 20.75
C LYS A 221 -1.12 -19.52 20.87
N LEU A 222 -0.15 -18.66 21.12
CA LEU A 222 1.26 -19.05 21.21
C LEU A 222 1.57 -19.68 22.58
N ALA A 223 2.19 -20.87 22.55
CA ALA A 223 2.80 -21.48 23.72
C ALA A 223 4.18 -20.86 23.99
N LYS A 224 4.72 -21.10 25.20
CA LYS A 224 6.03 -20.54 25.58
C LYS A 224 7.16 -20.92 24.60
N ASN A 225 7.10 -22.12 24.02
CA ASN A 225 8.11 -22.61 23.07
C ASN A 225 7.98 -21.93 21.68
N ASP A 226 6.82 -21.42 21.31
CA ASP A 226 6.60 -20.76 20.02
C ASP A 226 7.30 -19.40 19.93
N TRP A 227 7.66 -18.81 21.07
CA TRP A 227 8.40 -17.56 21.18
C TRP A 227 9.91 -17.72 21.01
N ARG A 228 10.41 -18.94 20.82
CA ARG A 228 11.84 -19.17 20.63
C ARG A 228 12.35 -18.53 19.36
N TRP A 229 13.48 -17.84 19.49
CA TRP A 229 14.17 -17.31 18.33
C TRP A 229 14.70 -18.47 17.48
N ASN A 230 14.31 -18.49 16.21
CA ASN A 230 14.80 -19.44 15.22
C ASN A 230 15.34 -18.68 14.03
N ARG A 231 16.66 -18.78 13.82
CA ARG A 231 17.36 -18.07 12.75
C ARG A 231 16.83 -18.44 11.35
N GLY A 232 16.49 -19.69 11.11
CA GLY A 232 15.94 -20.15 9.83
C GLY A 232 14.60 -19.49 9.49
N TYR A 233 13.69 -19.44 10.46
CA TYR A 233 12.39 -18.79 10.31
C TYR A 233 12.55 -17.27 10.16
N ALA A 234 13.42 -16.66 10.97
CA ALA A 234 13.69 -15.23 10.88
C ALA A 234 14.27 -14.83 9.51
N LEU A 235 15.17 -15.62 8.94
CA LEU A 235 15.73 -15.40 7.60
C LEU A 235 14.66 -15.52 6.52
N LYS A 236 13.75 -16.48 6.61
CA LYS A 236 12.62 -16.58 5.67
C LYS A 236 11.73 -15.35 5.73
N LEU A 237 11.39 -14.88 6.92
CA LEU A 237 10.61 -13.67 7.12
C LEU A 237 11.32 -12.45 6.52
N CYS A 238 12.60 -12.25 6.80
CA CYS A 238 13.39 -11.15 6.24
C CYS A 238 13.49 -11.22 4.72
N ASN A 239 13.68 -12.41 4.15
CA ASN A 239 13.75 -12.61 2.71
C ASN A 239 12.44 -12.27 1.99
N MET A 240 11.32 -12.31 2.69
CA MET A 240 10.02 -11.87 2.16
C MET A 240 9.75 -10.40 2.47
N GLY A 241 9.98 -9.98 3.70
CA GLY A 241 9.61 -8.66 4.19
C GLY A 241 10.47 -7.54 3.65
N ILE A 242 11.79 -7.67 3.69
CA ILE A 242 12.71 -6.62 3.24
C ILE A 242 12.52 -6.30 1.74
N PRO A 243 12.46 -7.27 0.82
CA PRO A 243 12.18 -6.96 -0.59
C PRO A 243 10.83 -6.26 -0.81
N MET A 244 9.78 -6.67 -0.11
CA MET A 244 8.49 -6.02 -0.23
C MET A 244 8.51 -4.58 0.29
N GLY A 245 9.21 -4.33 1.39
CA GLY A 245 9.44 -2.97 1.90
C GLY A 245 10.22 -2.10 0.91
N LEU A 246 11.29 -2.63 0.35
CA LEU A 246 12.10 -1.95 -0.67
C LEU A 246 11.30 -1.65 -1.93
N GLN A 247 10.40 -2.53 -2.34
CA GLN A 247 9.50 -2.29 -3.47
C GLN A 247 8.63 -1.05 -3.26
N TYR A 248 8.02 -0.90 -2.09
CA TYR A 248 7.23 0.30 -1.76
C TYR A 248 8.10 1.57 -1.80
N SER A 249 9.31 1.50 -1.27
CA SER A 249 10.26 2.62 -1.29
C SER A 249 10.70 2.97 -2.72
N ILE A 250 10.98 2.00 -3.56
CA ILE A 250 11.37 2.22 -4.98
C ILE A 250 10.21 2.86 -5.74
N THR A 251 8.99 2.43 -5.51
CA THR A 251 7.79 3.04 -6.10
C THR A 251 7.65 4.50 -5.67
N ALA A 252 7.90 4.79 -4.39
CA ALA A 252 7.89 6.16 -3.88
C ALA A 252 8.94 7.05 -4.56
N ILE A 253 10.15 6.55 -4.74
CA ILE A 253 11.23 7.26 -5.43
C ILE A 253 10.84 7.54 -6.89
N GLY A 254 10.28 6.57 -7.60
CA GLY A 254 9.80 6.75 -8.97
C GLY A 254 8.74 7.83 -9.08
N SER A 255 7.83 7.91 -8.13
CA SER A 255 6.80 8.96 -8.07
C SER A 255 7.40 10.35 -7.83
N VAL A 256 8.43 10.47 -6.98
CA VAL A 256 9.15 11.73 -6.74
C VAL A 256 9.86 12.20 -8.01
N VAL A 257 10.52 11.31 -8.73
CA VAL A 257 11.19 11.63 -10.01
C VAL A 257 10.19 12.18 -11.02
N LEU A 258 9.04 11.53 -11.18
CA LEU A 258 7.99 12.01 -12.08
C LEU A 258 7.43 13.36 -11.64
N GLN A 259 7.18 13.54 -10.35
CA GLN A 259 6.69 14.80 -9.80
C GLN A 259 7.67 15.96 -10.08
N SER A 260 8.96 15.72 -9.97
CA SER A 260 10.00 16.71 -10.31
C SER A 260 9.90 17.15 -11.78
N ALA A 261 9.65 16.22 -12.70
CA ALA A 261 9.46 16.53 -14.11
C ALA A 261 8.17 17.35 -14.34
N VAL A 262 7.08 17.01 -13.66
CA VAL A 262 5.81 17.76 -13.73
C VAL A 262 5.99 19.19 -13.20
N ASN A 263 6.72 19.36 -12.10
CA ASN A 263 7.01 20.68 -11.53
C ASN A 263 7.76 21.60 -12.53
N GLY A 264 8.59 21.02 -13.38
CA GLY A 264 9.31 21.76 -14.42
C GLY A 264 8.42 22.28 -15.56
N ILE A 265 7.21 21.74 -15.75
CA ILE A 265 6.27 22.21 -16.79
C ILE A 265 5.53 23.48 -16.34
N GLY A 266 5.19 23.57 -15.05
CA GLY A 266 4.51 24.73 -14.47
C GLY A 266 3.43 24.37 -13.47
N SER A 267 2.88 25.40 -12.81
CA SER A 267 1.88 25.24 -11.74
C SER A 267 0.56 24.65 -12.22
N ASP A 268 0.14 24.98 -13.43
CA ASP A 268 -1.11 24.48 -14.00
C ASP A 268 -1.04 22.97 -14.26
N ALA A 269 0.10 22.50 -14.77
CA ALA A 269 0.36 21.07 -14.96
C ALA A 269 0.39 20.34 -13.61
N VAL A 270 1.01 20.90 -12.60
CA VAL A 270 1.03 20.34 -11.23
C VAL A 270 -0.39 20.22 -10.67
N ALA A 271 -1.21 21.26 -10.81
CA ALA A 271 -2.60 21.24 -10.36
C ALA A 271 -3.43 20.16 -11.07
N ALA A 272 -3.29 20.07 -12.40
CA ALA A 272 -4.00 19.07 -13.21
C ALA A 272 -3.60 17.64 -12.84
N VAL A 273 -2.31 17.36 -12.73
CA VAL A 273 -1.79 16.05 -12.32
C VAL A 273 -2.20 15.70 -10.90
N THR A 274 -2.16 16.64 -9.99
CA THR A 274 -2.56 16.43 -8.59
C THR A 274 -4.02 16.01 -8.48
N ALA A 275 -4.93 16.73 -9.17
CA ALA A 275 -6.35 16.38 -9.19
C ALA A 275 -6.59 15.03 -9.85
N GLY A 276 -5.98 14.80 -11.00
CA GLY A 276 -6.06 13.52 -11.71
C GLY A 276 -5.52 12.35 -10.89
N SER A 277 -4.42 12.54 -10.18
CA SER A 277 -3.81 11.52 -9.31
C SER A 277 -4.69 11.18 -8.11
N LYS A 278 -5.35 12.16 -7.49
CA LYS A 278 -6.31 11.90 -6.39
C LYS A 278 -7.48 11.05 -6.85
N LEU A 279 -8.05 11.37 -8.02
CA LEU A 279 -9.09 10.54 -8.61
C LEU A 279 -8.57 9.14 -8.95
N SER A 280 -7.37 9.06 -9.51
CA SER A 280 -6.72 7.79 -9.84
C SER A 280 -6.49 6.91 -8.60
N MET A 281 -6.10 7.48 -7.47
CA MET A 281 -5.95 6.74 -6.21
C MET A 281 -7.25 6.09 -5.74
N LEU A 282 -8.38 6.81 -5.86
CA LEU A 282 -9.70 6.24 -5.56
C LEU A 282 -10.08 5.13 -6.54
N MET A 283 -9.84 5.35 -7.83
CA MET A 283 -10.15 4.39 -8.88
C MET A 283 -9.26 3.14 -8.84
N ALA A 284 -8.06 3.24 -8.29
CA ALA A 284 -7.13 2.13 -8.16
C ALA A 284 -7.39 1.22 -6.94
N CYS A 285 -8.20 1.64 -5.98
CA CYS A 285 -8.49 0.85 -4.78
C CYS A 285 -8.95 -0.58 -5.06
N PRO A 286 -9.84 -0.86 -6.03
CA PRO A 286 -10.21 -2.24 -6.37
C PRO A 286 -9.03 -3.07 -6.89
N ILE A 287 -8.13 -2.45 -7.65
CA ILE A 287 -6.92 -3.10 -8.18
C ILE A 287 -5.96 -3.46 -7.04
N ASP A 288 -5.78 -2.56 -6.10
CA ASP A 288 -4.95 -2.80 -4.91
C ASP A 288 -5.54 -3.91 -4.03
N ALA A 289 -6.86 -3.94 -3.88
CA ALA A 289 -7.56 -5.02 -3.19
C ALA A 289 -7.37 -6.37 -3.87
N MET A 290 -7.42 -6.43 -5.19
CA MET A 290 -7.13 -7.64 -5.98
C MET A 290 -5.70 -8.11 -5.76
N GLY A 291 -4.74 -7.20 -5.78
CA GLY A 291 -3.32 -7.51 -5.52
C GLY A 291 -3.13 -8.14 -4.15
N SER A 292 -3.58 -7.48 -3.10
CA SER A 292 -3.47 -8.00 -1.73
C SER A 292 -4.17 -9.35 -1.54
N THR A 293 -5.30 -9.53 -2.20
CA THR A 293 -6.03 -10.81 -2.20
C THR A 293 -5.18 -11.92 -2.82
N MET A 294 -4.50 -11.63 -3.93
CA MET A 294 -3.66 -12.62 -4.62
C MET A 294 -2.42 -13.01 -3.81
N ALA A 295 -1.88 -12.11 -2.99
CA ALA A 295 -0.80 -12.45 -2.07
C ALA A 295 -1.23 -13.51 -1.05
N THR A 296 -2.40 -13.35 -0.45
CA THR A 296 -2.95 -14.31 0.52
C THR A 296 -3.39 -15.61 -0.15
N TYR A 297 -4.14 -15.51 -1.24
CA TYR A 297 -4.60 -16.66 -2.00
C TYR A 297 -3.42 -17.49 -2.53
N GLY A 298 -2.46 -16.83 -3.14
CA GLY A 298 -1.24 -17.47 -3.65
C GLY A 298 -0.41 -18.10 -2.53
N GLY A 299 -0.27 -17.42 -1.40
CA GLY A 299 0.44 -17.93 -0.23
C GLY A 299 -0.18 -19.21 0.32
N GLN A 300 -1.47 -19.22 0.56
CA GLN A 300 -2.19 -20.39 1.07
C GLN A 300 -2.15 -21.57 0.07
N ASN A 301 -2.42 -21.34 -1.20
CA ASN A 301 -2.42 -22.40 -2.20
C ASN A 301 -1.01 -22.90 -2.53
N MET A 302 -0.01 -22.03 -2.50
CA MET A 302 1.39 -22.47 -2.63
C MET A 302 1.82 -23.33 -1.45
N GLY A 303 1.44 -22.93 -0.22
CA GLY A 303 1.68 -23.73 0.99
C GLY A 303 1.01 -25.11 0.94
N ALA A 304 -0.19 -25.19 0.37
CA ALA A 304 -0.90 -26.44 0.15
C ALA A 304 -0.32 -27.28 -1.00
N GLY A 305 0.66 -26.78 -1.72
CA GLY A 305 1.27 -27.46 -2.87
C GLY A 305 0.38 -27.53 -4.11
N ASN A 306 -0.66 -26.74 -4.18
CA ASN A 306 -1.65 -26.78 -5.25
C ASN A 306 -1.46 -25.67 -6.29
N LEU A 307 -0.51 -25.88 -7.20
CA LEU A 307 -0.22 -24.92 -8.27
C LEU A 307 -1.34 -24.78 -9.30
N GLU A 308 -2.16 -25.81 -9.48
CA GLU A 308 -3.34 -25.72 -10.36
C GLU A 308 -4.32 -24.66 -9.86
N ARG A 309 -4.56 -24.62 -8.54
CA ARG A 309 -5.41 -23.59 -7.93
C ARG A 309 -4.80 -22.19 -8.01
N VAL A 310 -3.48 -22.07 -7.90
CA VAL A 310 -2.78 -20.80 -8.13
C VAL A 310 -3.08 -20.28 -9.53
N GLY A 311 -2.99 -21.12 -10.56
CA GLY A 311 -3.32 -20.76 -11.94
C GLY A 311 -4.80 -20.40 -12.13
N LYS A 312 -5.70 -21.14 -11.51
CA LYS A 312 -7.15 -20.84 -11.54
C LYS A 312 -7.49 -19.52 -10.86
N GLY A 313 -6.84 -19.22 -9.74
CA GLY A 313 -6.98 -17.93 -9.04
C GLY A 313 -6.45 -16.76 -9.86
N LEU A 314 -5.31 -16.94 -10.51
CA LEU A 314 -4.76 -15.94 -11.43
C LEU A 314 -5.73 -15.65 -12.57
N LYS A 315 -6.29 -16.67 -13.20
CA LYS A 315 -7.30 -16.52 -14.25
C LYS A 315 -8.53 -15.78 -13.76
N SER A 316 -9.07 -16.16 -12.61
CA SER A 316 -10.25 -15.53 -12.00
C SER A 316 -9.99 -14.06 -11.70
N CYS A 317 -8.86 -13.74 -11.08
CA CYS A 317 -8.52 -12.37 -10.74
C CYS A 317 -8.22 -11.53 -11.99
N THR A 318 -7.61 -12.11 -13.02
CA THR A 318 -7.40 -11.45 -14.31
C THR A 318 -8.73 -11.07 -14.97
N ILE A 319 -9.71 -11.94 -14.94
CA ILE A 319 -11.07 -11.66 -15.44
C ILE A 319 -11.68 -10.49 -14.65
N LEU A 320 -11.59 -10.51 -13.33
CA LEU A 320 -12.08 -9.40 -12.48
C LEU A 320 -11.36 -8.08 -12.79
N GLY A 321 -10.05 -8.12 -12.98
CA GLY A 321 -9.25 -6.96 -13.36
C GLY A 321 -9.65 -6.39 -14.72
N LEU A 322 -9.91 -7.25 -15.69
CA LEU A 322 -10.37 -6.85 -17.02
C LEU A 322 -11.76 -6.21 -16.96
N LEU A 323 -12.70 -6.83 -16.25
CA LEU A 323 -14.05 -6.30 -16.07
C LEU A 323 -14.01 -4.93 -15.36
N TYR A 324 -13.25 -4.82 -14.30
CA TYR A 324 -13.10 -3.56 -13.59
C TYR A 324 -12.44 -2.48 -14.47
N SER A 325 -11.46 -2.83 -15.29
CA SER A 325 -10.83 -1.89 -16.21
C SER A 325 -11.82 -1.30 -17.20
N PHE A 326 -12.74 -2.09 -17.73
CA PHE A 326 -13.82 -1.60 -18.60
C PHE A 326 -14.79 -0.68 -17.83
N ILE A 327 -15.16 -1.06 -16.60
CA ILE A 327 -16.01 -0.22 -15.75
C ILE A 327 -15.32 1.12 -15.45
N ALA A 328 -14.05 1.11 -15.10
CA ALA A 328 -13.27 2.31 -14.81
C ALA A 328 -13.17 3.24 -16.03
N ILE A 329 -12.94 2.68 -17.23
CA ILE A 329 -12.93 3.43 -18.49
C ILE A 329 -14.29 4.10 -18.70
N ALA A 330 -15.37 3.36 -18.57
CA ALA A 330 -16.73 3.89 -18.72
C ALA A 330 -17.03 5.02 -17.73
N VAL A 331 -16.68 4.82 -16.44
CA VAL A 331 -16.90 5.84 -15.40
C VAL A 331 -16.11 7.11 -15.67
N VAL A 332 -14.85 7.00 -16.03
CA VAL A 332 -13.98 8.17 -16.30
C VAL A 332 -14.41 8.91 -17.56
N PHE A 333 -14.78 8.22 -18.63
CA PHE A 333 -15.21 8.89 -19.86
C PHE A 333 -16.59 9.53 -19.74
N VAL A 334 -17.48 8.99 -18.93
CA VAL A 334 -18.85 9.54 -18.73
C VAL A 334 -18.87 10.59 -17.63
N ALA A 335 -18.24 10.34 -16.50
CA ALA A 335 -18.34 11.15 -15.28
C ALA A 335 -17.02 11.74 -14.79
N GLY A 336 -15.92 11.56 -15.50
CA GLY A 336 -14.59 11.99 -15.07
C GLY A 336 -14.48 13.48 -14.83
N ARG A 337 -15.11 14.28 -15.68
CA ARG A 337 -15.13 15.75 -15.54
C ARG A 337 -15.84 16.18 -14.24
N GLN A 338 -16.99 15.59 -13.96
CA GLN A 338 -17.75 15.86 -12.73
C GLN A 338 -17.01 15.40 -11.48
N LEU A 339 -16.34 14.25 -11.54
CA LEU A 339 -15.55 13.73 -10.45
C LEU A 339 -14.32 14.61 -10.17
N LEU A 340 -13.67 15.14 -11.20
CA LEU A 340 -12.54 16.06 -11.05
C LEU A 340 -12.94 17.41 -10.45
N LEU A 341 -14.18 17.85 -10.62
CA LEU A 341 -14.70 19.05 -9.97
C LEU A 341 -14.79 18.93 -8.44
N LEU A 342 -14.68 17.72 -7.87
CA LEU A 342 -14.51 17.54 -6.44
C LEU A 342 -13.15 18.06 -5.94
N PHE A 343 -12.15 18.15 -6.80
CA PHE A 343 -10.78 18.54 -6.48
C PHE A 343 -10.36 19.88 -7.11
N LEU A 344 -11.10 20.37 -8.11
CA LEU A 344 -10.80 21.61 -8.84
C LEU A 344 -12.02 22.51 -8.83
N GLU A 345 -11.77 23.83 -8.80
CA GLU A 345 -12.82 24.83 -8.92
C GLU A 345 -13.34 24.91 -10.37
N ALA A 346 -14.62 25.17 -10.52
CA ALA A 346 -15.27 25.24 -11.84
C ALA A 346 -14.72 26.36 -12.76
N GLY A 347 -14.10 27.39 -12.19
CA GLY A 347 -13.48 28.49 -12.93
C GLY A 347 -12.13 28.17 -13.57
N GLU A 348 -11.55 27.01 -13.27
CA GLU A 348 -10.23 26.58 -13.77
C GLU A 348 -10.36 25.67 -14.99
N GLY A 349 -11.05 26.14 -16.05
CA GLY A 349 -11.40 25.31 -17.22
C GLY A 349 -10.23 24.67 -17.93
N ALA A 350 -9.10 25.37 -18.10
CA ALA A 350 -7.91 24.82 -18.77
C ALA A 350 -7.25 23.73 -17.91
N ILE A 351 -7.16 23.91 -16.61
CA ILE A 351 -6.62 22.91 -15.68
C ILE A 351 -7.53 21.68 -15.63
N LEU A 352 -8.84 21.89 -15.63
CA LEU A 352 -9.83 20.80 -15.68
C LEU A 352 -9.70 19.96 -16.96
N GLU A 353 -9.51 20.61 -18.11
CA GLU A 353 -9.28 19.92 -19.39
C GLU A 353 -8.01 19.06 -19.36
N ASP A 354 -6.92 19.60 -18.83
CA ASP A 354 -5.65 18.89 -18.67
C ASP A 354 -5.78 17.72 -17.70
N ALA A 355 -6.49 17.90 -16.59
CA ALA A 355 -6.78 16.83 -15.63
C ALA A 355 -7.64 15.71 -16.25
N CYS A 356 -8.65 16.08 -17.05
CA CYS A 356 -9.46 15.11 -17.80
C CYS A 356 -8.62 14.33 -18.80
N TYR A 357 -7.75 15.01 -19.53
CA TYR A 357 -6.84 14.36 -20.47
C TYR A 357 -5.92 13.37 -19.74
N TYR A 358 -5.33 13.79 -18.62
CA TYR A 358 -4.46 12.95 -17.81
C TYR A 358 -5.17 11.68 -17.32
N ILE A 359 -6.32 11.82 -16.67
CA ILE A 359 -7.03 10.65 -16.12
C ILE A 359 -7.58 9.73 -17.21
N ARG A 360 -8.04 10.27 -18.34
CA ARG A 360 -8.49 9.46 -19.48
C ARG A 360 -7.38 8.63 -20.08
N ARG A 361 -6.17 9.19 -20.21
CA ARG A 361 -5.00 8.44 -20.72
C ARG A 361 -4.56 7.36 -19.73
N ASN A 362 -4.59 7.65 -18.43
CA ASN A 362 -4.26 6.66 -17.40
C ASN A 362 -5.27 5.51 -17.37
N VAL A 363 -6.56 5.81 -17.38
CA VAL A 363 -7.61 4.78 -17.22
C VAL A 363 -7.65 3.77 -18.36
N ILE A 364 -7.30 4.17 -19.58
CA ILE A 364 -7.22 3.26 -20.73
C ILE A 364 -6.23 2.12 -20.47
N PHE A 365 -5.20 2.36 -19.66
CA PHE A 365 -4.16 1.39 -19.31
C PHE A 365 -4.36 0.75 -17.95
N TYR A 366 -5.57 0.79 -17.38
CA TYR A 366 -5.84 0.17 -16.08
C TYR A 366 -5.77 -1.37 -16.11
N PHE A 367 -6.01 -2.01 -17.24
CA PHE A 367 -5.77 -3.44 -17.34
C PHE A 367 -4.28 -3.81 -17.15
N PRO A 368 -3.32 -3.16 -17.81
CA PRO A 368 -1.91 -3.30 -17.46
C PRO A 368 -1.61 -3.05 -15.98
N LEU A 369 -2.19 -2.01 -15.37
CA LEU A 369 -2.03 -1.76 -13.93
C LEU A 369 -2.58 -2.91 -13.08
N ALA A 370 -3.75 -3.44 -13.42
CA ALA A 370 -4.33 -4.59 -12.75
C ALA A 370 -3.39 -5.80 -12.84
N MET A 371 -2.82 -6.07 -14.01
CA MET A 371 -1.86 -7.17 -14.20
C MET A 371 -0.59 -6.97 -13.38
N VAL A 372 -0.06 -5.75 -13.30
CA VAL A 372 1.09 -5.45 -12.43
C VAL A 372 0.80 -5.86 -10.99
N ASN A 373 -0.31 -5.42 -10.43
CA ASN A 373 -0.66 -5.73 -9.04
C ASN A 373 -0.98 -7.21 -8.83
N ILE A 374 -1.80 -7.78 -9.69
CA ILE A 374 -2.22 -9.19 -9.56
C ILE A 374 -1.01 -10.13 -9.65
N VAL A 375 -0.19 -9.98 -10.68
CA VAL A 375 0.94 -10.89 -10.92
C VAL A 375 2.06 -10.67 -9.90
N ARG A 376 2.39 -9.44 -9.57
CA ARG A 376 3.43 -9.11 -8.60
C ARG A 376 3.12 -9.69 -7.22
N PHE A 377 1.93 -9.43 -6.71
CA PHE A 377 1.52 -9.95 -5.40
C PHE A 377 1.36 -11.47 -5.40
N LEU A 378 0.95 -12.06 -6.50
CA LEU A 378 0.92 -13.51 -6.62
C LEU A 378 2.33 -14.13 -6.56
N ILE A 379 3.29 -13.57 -7.28
CA ILE A 379 4.70 -13.99 -7.24
C ILE A 379 5.23 -13.87 -5.81
N GLN A 380 4.93 -12.78 -5.12
CA GLN A 380 5.29 -12.58 -3.72
C GLN A 380 4.64 -13.64 -2.82
N GLY A 381 3.35 -13.90 -3.00
CA GLY A 381 2.61 -14.93 -2.26
C GLY A 381 3.16 -16.33 -2.47
N MET A 382 3.70 -16.61 -3.64
CA MET A 382 4.38 -17.88 -3.94
C MET A 382 5.75 -18.02 -3.27
N GLY A 383 6.26 -16.95 -2.65
CA GLY A 383 7.53 -16.97 -1.93
C GLY A 383 8.72 -16.36 -2.66
N PHE A 384 8.51 -15.70 -3.80
CA PHE A 384 9.55 -15.15 -4.67
C PHE A 384 9.56 -13.61 -4.66
N SER A 385 9.55 -13.01 -3.47
CA SER A 385 9.43 -11.55 -3.33
C SER A 385 10.61 -10.78 -3.91
N ARG A 386 11.80 -11.37 -3.97
CA ARG A 386 12.99 -10.74 -4.57
C ARG A 386 12.79 -10.42 -6.04
N LEU A 387 12.17 -11.32 -6.79
CA LEU A 387 11.85 -11.08 -8.21
C LEU A 387 10.88 -9.91 -8.40
N ALA A 388 9.91 -9.78 -7.51
CA ALA A 388 8.93 -8.71 -7.59
C ALA A 388 9.54 -7.31 -7.40
N VAL A 389 10.66 -7.18 -6.70
CA VAL A 389 11.40 -5.91 -6.58
C VAL A 389 11.88 -5.38 -7.93
N PHE A 390 12.28 -6.26 -8.84
CA PHE A 390 12.71 -5.86 -10.18
C PHE A 390 11.58 -5.21 -10.98
N ALA A 391 10.34 -5.60 -10.76
CA ALA A 391 9.19 -4.91 -11.37
C ALA A 391 9.12 -3.45 -10.93
N GLY A 392 9.32 -3.17 -9.65
CA GLY A 392 9.44 -1.80 -9.12
C GLY A 392 10.61 -1.03 -9.75
N ALA A 393 11.74 -1.68 -9.96
CA ALA A 393 12.88 -1.08 -10.64
C ALA A 393 12.56 -0.72 -12.10
N PHE A 394 11.86 -1.58 -12.83
CA PHE A 394 11.39 -1.29 -14.20
C PHE A 394 10.39 -0.13 -14.24
N GLU A 395 9.48 -0.07 -13.28
CA GLU A 395 8.57 1.08 -13.15
C GLU A 395 9.34 2.39 -12.91
N MET A 396 10.31 2.37 -12.02
CA MET A 396 11.16 3.53 -11.74
C MET A 396 11.96 3.97 -12.96
N LEU A 397 12.55 3.03 -13.71
CA LEU A 397 13.26 3.30 -14.96
C LEU A 397 12.32 3.92 -16.01
N ALA A 398 11.11 3.40 -16.15
CA ALA A 398 10.13 3.94 -17.09
C ALA A 398 9.71 5.36 -16.71
N ARG A 399 9.46 5.63 -15.44
CA ARG A 399 9.15 6.99 -14.96
C ARG A 399 10.33 7.95 -15.11
N GLY A 400 11.55 7.47 -14.88
CA GLY A 400 12.77 8.23 -15.15
C GLY A 400 12.93 8.56 -16.63
N LEU A 401 12.74 7.60 -17.50
CA LEU A 401 12.76 7.81 -18.96
C LEU A 401 11.70 8.83 -19.38
N ALA A 402 10.48 8.67 -18.90
CA ALA A 402 9.40 9.63 -19.19
C ALA A 402 9.75 11.04 -18.69
N GLY A 403 10.20 11.18 -17.44
CA GLY A 403 10.50 12.47 -16.82
C GLY A 403 11.71 13.18 -17.42
N PHE A 404 12.81 12.46 -17.66
CA PHE A 404 14.05 13.07 -18.11
C PHE A 404 14.19 13.17 -19.63
N VAL A 405 13.55 12.27 -20.40
CA VAL A 405 13.69 12.22 -21.87
C VAL A 405 12.40 12.63 -22.56
N LEU A 406 11.27 12.04 -22.21
CA LEU A 406 10.03 12.25 -22.95
C LEU A 406 9.32 13.57 -22.60
N VAL A 407 9.34 13.99 -21.34
CA VAL A 407 8.73 15.27 -20.93
C VAL A 407 9.41 16.47 -21.57
N PRO A 408 10.75 16.57 -21.67
CA PRO A 408 11.40 17.66 -22.40
C PRO A 408 11.04 17.69 -23.90
N LEU A 409 10.73 16.53 -24.50
CA LEU A 409 10.40 16.43 -25.93
C LEU A 409 8.91 16.65 -26.23
N PHE A 410 8.02 16.14 -25.39
CA PHE A 410 6.58 16.08 -25.64
C PHE A 410 5.73 16.84 -24.62
N GLY A 411 6.34 17.38 -23.56
CA GLY A 411 5.65 18.17 -22.54
C GLY A 411 4.62 17.39 -21.74
N PHE A 412 3.47 17.99 -21.50
CA PHE A 412 2.40 17.41 -20.66
C PHE A 412 1.86 16.08 -21.16
N THR A 413 1.84 15.86 -22.48
CA THR A 413 1.43 14.57 -23.06
C THR A 413 2.29 13.42 -22.55
N ALA A 414 3.61 13.62 -22.43
CA ALA A 414 4.51 12.62 -21.87
C ALA A 414 4.22 12.32 -20.41
N VAL A 415 3.84 13.32 -19.63
CA VAL A 415 3.41 13.13 -18.23
C VAL A 415 2.17 12.24 -18.15
N CYS A 416 1.21 12.43 -19.04
CA CYS A 416 -0.01 11.64 -19.08
C CYS A 416 0.24 10.15 -19.40
N PHE A 417 1.30 9.82 -20.09
CA PHE A 417 1.68 8.45 -20.44
C PHE A 417 2.77 7.85 -19.57
N ALA A 418 3.31 8.60 -18.61
CA ALA A 418 4.42 8.14 -17.76
C ALA A 418 4.03 6.92 -16.91
N ASN A 419 2.89 6.97 -16.22
CA ASN A 419 2.40 5.84 -15.44
C ASN A 419 2.01 4.64 -16.32
N PRO A 420 1.24 4.80 -17.41
CA PRO A 420 1.01 3.70 -18.34
C PRO A 420 2.28 3.04 -18.86
N LEU A 421 3.30 3.81 -19.19
CA LEU A 421 4.59 3.28 -19.62
C LEU A 421 5.26 2.44 -18.53
N ALA A 422 5.21 2.93 -17.27
CA ALA A 422 5.73 2.20 -16.12
C ALA A 422 5.01 0.85 -15.92
N TRP A 423 3.70 0.82 -16.06
CA TRP A 423 2.92 -0.41 -15.93
C TRP A 423 3.24 -1.41 -17.04
N ILE A 424 3.38 -0.96 -18.26
CA ILE A 424 3.75 -1.82 -19.40
C ILE A 424 5.16 -2.40 -19.18
N PHE A 425 6.12 -1.58 -18.75
CA PHE A 425 7.49 -2.06 -18.47
C PHE A 425 7.50 -3.10 -17.36
N ALA A 426 6.73 -2.88 -16.29
CA ALA A 426 6.60 -3.84 -15.21
C ALA A 426 5.99 -5.16 -15.68
N ASP A 427 4.95 -5.12 -16.51
CA ASP A 427 4.31 -6.31 -17.07
C ASP A 427 5.21 -7.10 -18.01
N LEU A 428 6.02 -6.43 -18.81
CA LEU A 428 7.01 -7.08 -19.67
C LEU A 428 8.02 -7.94 -18.86
N PHE A 429 8.27 -7.55 -17.63
CA PHE A 429 9.08 -8.35 -16.70
C PHE A 429 8.23 -9.37 -15.93
N LEU A 430 7.10 -8.97 -15.38
CA LEU A 430 6.30 -9.79 -14.45
C LEU A 430 5.66 -11.01 -15.12
N ILE A 431 5.13 -10.87 -16.34
CA ILE A 431 4.46 -11.98 -17.02
C ILE A 431 5.43 -13.13 -17.31
N PRO A 432 6.60 -12.90 -17.92
CA PRO A 432 7.62 -13.95 -18.03
C PRO A 432 8.11 -14.47 -16.67
N ALA A 433 8.25 -13.59 -15.67
CA ALA A 433 8.69 -13.95 -14.33
C ALA A 433 7.71 -14.92 -13.66
N TYR A 434 6.41 -14.75 -13.87
CA TYR A 434 5.40 -15.66 -13.33
C TYR A 434 5.59 -17.09 -13.86
N PHE A 435 5.80 -17.25 -15.16
CA PHE A 435 6.02 -18.58 -15.74
C PHE A 435 7.32 -19.22 -15.24
N PHE A 436 8.36 -18.42 -15.07
CA PHE A 436 9.60 -18.86 -14.45
C PHE A 436 9.39 -19.34 -13.00
N VAL A 437 8.72 -18.54 -12.20
CA VAL A 437 8.39 -18.85 -10.79
C VAL A 437 7.54 -20.12 -10.69
N ARG A 438 6.53 -20.25 -11.56
CA ARG A 438 5.70 -21.44 -11.60
C ARG A 438 6.52 -22.71 -11.87
N LYS A 439 7.43 -22.65 -12.83
CA LYS A 439 8.33 -23.77 -13.15
C LYS A 439 9.27 -24.10 -12.00
N GLN A 440 9.79 -23.10 -11.29
CA GLN A 440 10.59 -23.31 -10.09
C GLN A 440 9.76 -23.95 -8.97
N ALA A 441 8.56 -23.46 -8.74
CA ALA A 441 7.64 -24.02 -7.74
C ALA A 441 7.29 -25.48 -8.03
N GLU A 442 7.03 -25.83 -9.30
CA GLU A 442 6.82 -27.23 -9.72
C GLU A 442 8.01 -28.14 -9.40
N ARG A 443 9.23 -27.65 -9.63
CA ARG A 443 10.46 -28.39 -9.29
C ARG A 443 10.58 -28.59 -7.78
N MET A 444 10.36 -27.53 -6.99
CA MET A 444 10.42 -27.61 -5.53
C MET A 444 9.43 -28.63 -4.96
N LEU A 445 8.22 -28.67 -5.49
CA LEU A 445 7.18 -29.61 -5.04
C LEU A 445 7.44 -31.07 -5.46
N ARG A 446 8.25 -31.29 -6.51
CA ARG A 446 8.64 -32.66 -6.92
C ARG A 446 9.82 -33.21 -6.11
N THR A 447 10.62 -32.35 -5.52
CA THR A 447 11.85 -32.72 -4.78
C THR A 447 11.68 -32.74 -3.26
N GLY A 448 10.59 -32.22 -2.74
CA GLY A 448 10.19 -32.27 -1.32
C GLY A 448 9.06 -33.27 -1.11
#